data_0d3f5dc85f128152c9426a3dbcd3982a
#
_entry.id   0d3f5dc85f128152c9426a3dbcd3982a
#
_cell.length_a   1.000
_cell.length_b   1.000
_cell.length_c   1.000
_cell.angle_alpha   90.00
_cell.angle_beta   90.00
_cell.angle_gamma   90.00
#
_symmetry.space_group_name_H-M   'P 1'
#
loop_
_entity.id
_entity.type
_entity.pdbx_description
1 polymer ?
#
loop_
_entity_poly.entity_id
_entity_poly.type
_entity_poly.pdbx_seq_one_letter_code
_entity_poly.pdbx_strand_id
1 'polypeptide(L)'
;MIHLPNIFQHRWWLPAILFIIISAASCRQEKQQDQEKVTSRQIQSQEISPQQQSNTKENSTMAFYLTRFSYTPETWARLMKNPEDRREAARKYIESVGGKLHGFWYAFGSYDGYNLWEAPDNVSMAAVGIAITGGGALSKLETIPLLTVEETIEALRRAQKVGYRSPGTK
;
A
#
# COMPACT_ATOMS: atom_id res chain seq x y z
N MET A 1 -9.39 -33.48 71.74
CA MET A 1 -10.77 -33.71 71.30
C MET A 1 -11.12 -32.62 70.35
N ILE A 2 -11.01 -32.84 69.05
CA ILE A 2 -11.32 -31.87 68.01
C ILE A 2 -12.53 -32.41 67.22
N HIS A 3 -13.64 -31.71 67.32
CA HIS A 3 -14.93 -32.09 66.76
C HIS A 3 -14.92 -31.68 65.29
N LEU A 4 -15.03 -32.62 64.34
CA LEU A 4 -15.24 -32.37 62.93
C LEU A 4 -16.73 -32.32 62.61
N PRO A 5 -17.26 -31.32 61.94
CA PRO A 5 -18.64 -31.29 61.48
C PRO A 5 -18.83 -32.11 60.20
N ASN A 6 -19.93 -32.81 60.16
CA ASN A 6 -20.43 -33.76 59.20
C ASN A 6 -20.82 -33.03 57.86
N ILE A 7 -20.07 -33.29 56.77
CA ILE A 7 -20.35 -32.75 55.43
C ILE A 7 -21.09 -33.82 54.62
N PHE A 8 -22.41 -33.94 54.87
CA PHE A 8 -23.20 -34.88 54.09
C PHE A 8 -24.66 -34.39 53.93
N GLN A 9 -24.85 -33.23 53.30
CA GLN A 9 -26.22 -32.80 52.87
C GLN A 9 -26.20 -31.77 51.75
N HIS A 10 -25.65 -32.05 50.57
CA HIS A 10 -25.97 -31.26 49.33
C HIS A 10 -25.73 -32.06 48.06
N ARG A 11 -26.29 -33.23 47.94
CA ARG A 11 -26.06 -34.13 46.77
C ARG A 11 -27.19 -34.10 45.75
N TRP A 12 -28.08 -33.09 45.77
CA TRP A 12 -29.22 -33.02 44.87
C TRP A 12 -29.20 -31.87 43.86
N TRP A 13 -28.18 -31.07 43.82
CA TRP A 13 -28.10 -29.92 42.92
C TRP A 13 -27.19 -30.12 41.69
N LEU A 14 -26.44 -31.21 41.63
CA LEU A 14 -25.49 -31.48 40.53
C LEU A 14 -26.13 -31.77 39.14
N PRO A 15 -27.33 -32.40 39.01
CA PRO A 15 -27.90 -32.67 37.70
C PRO A 15 -28.46 -31.42 37.01
N ALA A 16 -28.93 -30.42 37.75
CA ALA A 16 -29.51 -29.22 37.16
C ALA A 16 -28.49 -28.28 36.51
N ILE A 17 -27.29 -28.17 37.13
CA ILE A 17 -26.22 -27.33 36.60
C ILE A 17 -25.59 -27.93 35.32
N LEU A 18 -25.47 -29.28 35.27
CA LEU A 18 -24.94 -29.96 34.09
C LEU A 18 -25.84 -29.81 32.87
N PHE A 19 -27.17 -29.81 33.05
CA PHE A 19 -28.12 -29.61 31.95
C PHE A 19 -28.10 -28.17 31.38
N ILE A 20 -27.89 -27.16 32.22
CA ILE A 20 -27.80 -25.76 31.79
C ILE A 20 -26.50 -25.52 31.01
N ILE A 21 -25.39 -26.14 31.40
CA ILE A 21 -24.09 -26.00 30.72
C ILE A 21 -24.14 -26.66 29.33
N ILE A 22 -24.73 -27.83 29.20
CA ILE A 22 -24.87 -28.55 27.91
C ILE A 22 -25.78 -27.77 26.96
N SER A 23 -26.90 -27.19 27.43
CA SER A 23 -27.82 -26.38 26.62
C SER A 23 -27.17 -25.08 26.14
N ALA A 24 -26.33 -24.41 26.97
CA ALA A 24 -25.60 -23.20 26.57
C ALA A 24 -24.45 -23.48 25.58
N ALA A 25 -23.82 -24.64 25.69
CA ALA A 25 -22.77 -25.06 24.75
C ALA A 25 -23.34 -25.38 23.37
N SER A 26 -24.48 -26.07 23.30
CA SER A 26 -25.19 -26.38 22.05
C SER A 26 -25.66 -25.12 21.32
N CYS A 27 -26.23 -24.16 22.01
CA CYS A 27 -26.66 -22.89 21.44
C CYS A 27 -25.45 -22.01 20.95
N ARG A 28 -24.27 -22.16 21.57
CA ARG A 28 -23.06 -21.45 21.13
C ARG A 28 -22.48 -22.07 19.86
N GLN A 29 -22.54 -23.39 19.71
CA GLN A 29 -22.07 -24.09 18.50
C GLN A 29 -22.96 -23.79 17.27
N GLU A 30 -24.28 -23.72 17.43
CA GLU A 30 -25.17 -23.33 16.33
C GLU A 30 -24.91 -21.90 15.85
N LYS A 31 -24.70 -20.96 16.76
CA LYS A 31 -24.36 -19.57 16.37
C LYS A 31 -22.98 -19.44 15.69
N GLN A 32 -22.01 -20.26 16.06
CA GLN A 32 -20.71 -20.28 15.38
C GLN A 32 -20.81 -20.88 13.98
N GLN A 33 -21.56 -21.96 13.78
CA GLN A 33 -21.78 -22.57 12.47
C GLN A 33 -22.55 -21.65 11.51
N ASP A 34 -23.50 -20.87 12.01
CA ASP A 34 -24.23 -19.89 11.19
C ASP A 34 -23.33 -18.71 10.78
N GLN A 35 -22.45 -18.26 11.66
CA GLN A 35 -21.45 -17.21 11.31
C GLN A 35 -20.44 -17.70 10.28
N GLU A 36 -19.94 -18.92 10.41
CA GLU A 36 -19.03 -19.49 9.39
C GLU A 36 -19.71 -19.66 8.03
N LYS A 37 -20.98 -20.09 8.00
CA LYS A 37 -21.76 -20.20 6.76
C LYS A 37 -22.03 -18.83 6.11
N VAL A 38 -22.28 -17.79 6.88
CA VAL A 38 -22.48 -16.43 6.36
C VAL A 38 -21.17 -15.88 5.80
N THR A 39 -20.05 -16.07 6.51
CA THR A 39 -18.72 -15.64 6.07
C THR A 39 -18.29 -16.37 4.81
N SER A 40 -18.52 -17.69 4.72
CA SER A 40 -18.19 -18.49 3.53
C SER A 40 -19.04 -18.10 2.31
N ARG A 41 -20.30 -17.73 2.50
CA ARG A 41 -21.18 -17.22 1.42
C ARG A 41 -20.78 -15.81 0.97
N GLN A 42 -20.29 -14.96 1.86
CA GLN A 42 -19.79 -13.64 1.48
C GLN A 42 -18.46 -13.70 0.74
N ILE A 43 -17.58 -14.63 1.09
CA ILE A 43 -16.32 -14.86 0.35
C ILE A 43 -16.61 -15.44 -1.05
N GLN A 44 -17.58 -16.31 -1.18
CA GLN A 44 -17.92 -16.96 -2.47
C GLN A 44 -18.68 -16.04 -3.42
N SER A 45 -19.32 -14.97 -2.94
CA SER A 45 -19.98 -13.96 -3.78
C SER A 45 -19.04 -12.83 -4.21
N GLN A 46 -17.78 -12.83 -3.78
CA GLN A 46 -16.70 -11.93 -4.22
C GLN A 46 -15.67 -12.59 -5.13
N GLU A 47 -15.86 -13.81 -5.57
CA GLU A 47 -15.14 -14.32 -6.74
C GLU A 47 -15.63 -13.55 -7.97
N ILE A 48 -14.99 -12.41 -8.17
CA ILE A 48 -15.02 -11.66 -9.43
C ILE A 48 -14.63 -12.64 -10.53
N SER A 49 -15.56 -12.84 -11.44
CA SER A 49 -15.44 -13.74 -12.59
C SER A 49 -14.09 -13.51 -13.31
N PRO A 50 -13.32 -14.56 -13.65
CA PRO A 50 -12.01 -14.43 -14.33
C PRO A 50 -12.06 -13.79 -15.72
N GLN A 51 -13.23 -13.37 -16.19
CA GLN A 51 -13.41 -12.86 -17.55
C GLN A 51 -13.25 -11.35 -17.71
N GLN A 52 -12.99 -10.59 -16.65
CA GLN A 52 -12.71 -9.15 -16.77
C GLN A 52 -11.23 -8.75 -16.65
N GLN A 53 -10.32 -9.72 -16.55
CA GLN A 53 -8.88 -9.47 -16.60
C GLN A 53 -8.25 -9.71 -17.99
N SER A 54 -9.05 -9.91 -19.02
CA SER A 54 -8.52 -10.06 -20.38
C SER A 54 -8.71 -8.79 -21.18
N ASN A 55 -7.60 -8.25 -21.66
CA ASN A 55 -7.41 -7.23 -22.67
C ASN A 55 -7.25 -5.77 -22.22
N THR A 56 -6.25 -5.51 -21.37
CA THR A 56 -5.45 -4.30 -21.55
C THR A 56 -3.96 -4.67 -21.54
N LYS A 57 -3.53 -5.48 -22.50
CA LYS A 57 -2.19 -5.34 -23.06
C LYS A 57 -2.24 -4.14 -24.00
N GLU A 58 -2.62 -2.99 -23.49
CA GLU A 58 -2.13 -1.74 -24.02
C GLU A 58 -0.63 -1.78 -23.90
N ASN A 59 0.02 -1.49 -25.01
CA ASN A 59 1.44 -1.27 -25.13
C ASN A 59 1.80 -0.24 -24.05
N SER A 60 2.16 -0.72 -22.85
CA SER A 60 2.43 0.12 -21.70
C SER A 60 3.72 0.86 -22.00
N THR A 61 3.57 2.00 -22.65
CA THR A 61 4.65 2.96 -22.78
C THR A 61 5.03 3.38 -21.37
N MET A 62 6.30 3.06 -21.01
CA MET A 62 6.88 3.46 -19.72
C MET A 62 6.71 4.98 -19.56
N ALA A 63 6.19 5.42 -18.41
CA ALA A 63 6.04 6.84 -18.13
C ALA A 63 7.33 7.38 -17.50
N PHE A 64 7.73 8.58 -17.92
CA PHE A 64 8.92 9.27 -17.40
C PHE A 64 8.58 10.10 -16.16
N TYR A 65 9.51 10.08 -15.20
CA TYR A 65 9.42 10.83 -13.96
C TYR A 65 10.71 11.58 -13.67
N LEU A 66 10.59 12.83 -13.27
CA LEU A 66 11.65 13.60 -12.66
C LEU A 66 11.42 13.62 -11.15
N THR A 67 12.26 12.95 -10.39
CA THR A 67 12.26 13.02 -8.93
C THR A 67 13.33 13.99 -8.47
N ARG A 68 12.98 14.89 -7.55
CA ARG A 68 13.89 15.77 -6.85
C ARG A 68 13.77 15.54 -5.34
N PHE A 69 14.89 15.57 -4.64
CA PHE A 69 14.95 15.17 -3.23
C PHE A 69 15.94 15.99 -2.42
N SER A 70 15.71 16.04 -1.11
CA SER A 70 16.69 16.55 -0.15
C SER A 70 16.90 15.53 0.97
N TYR A 71 18.14 15.33 1.35
CA TYR A 71 18.51 14.47 2.48
C TYR A 71 18.21 15.15 3.83
N THR A 72 18.11 14.34 4.87
CA THR A 72 18.16 14.86 6.23
C THR A 72 19.61 15.20 6.61
N PRO A 73 19.84 16.11 7.59
CA PRO A 73 21.19 16.37 8.10
C PRO A 73 21.91 15.10 8.57
N GLU A 74 21.17 14.19 9.19
CA GLU A 74 21.70 12.90 9.68
C GLU A 74 22.14 12.01 8.53
N THR A 75 21.42 12.03 7.40
CA THR A 75 21.81 11.29 6.20
C THR A 75 23.08 11.87 5.59
N TRP A 76 23.20 13.19 5.50
CA TRP A 76 24.43 13.84 5.05
C TRP A 76 25.61 13.50 5.96
N ALA A 77 25.41 13.53 7.30
CA ALA A 77 26.48 13.17 8.25
C ALA A 77 26.95 11.72 8.05
N ARG A 78 26.02 10.76 7.78
CA ARG A 78 26.38 9.37 7.48
C ARG A 78 27.15 9.25 6.16
N LEU A 79 26.72 9.95 5.11
CA LEU A 79 27.37 9.94 3.80
C LEU A 79 28.77 10.57 3.85
N MET A 80 28.97 11.63 4.66
CA MET A 80 30.30 12.21 4.88
C MET A 80 31.25 11.23 5.59
N LYS A 81 30.72 10.49 6.58
CA LYS A 81 31.51 9.51 7.33
C LYS A 81 31.84 8.27 6.49
N ASN A 82 30.93 7.86 5.62
CA ASN A 82 31.05 6.68 4.79
C ASN A 82 30.48 6.97 3.39
N PRO A 83 31.28 7.56 2.49
CA PRO A 83 30.86 7.91 1.14
C PRO A 83 30.45 6.67 0.34
N GLU A 84 29.28 6.73 -0.31
CA GLU A 84 28.76 5.66 -1.16
C GLU A 84 28.08 6.18 -2.42
N ASP A 85 28.08 5.36 -3.48
CA ASP A 85 27.36 5.68 -4.72
C ASP A 85 25.85 5.39 -4.56
N ARG A 86 25.08 6.44 -4.33
CA ARG A 86 23.63 6.34 -4.17
C ARG A 86 22.87 6.01 -5.46
N ARG A 87 23.50 6.15 -6.65
CA ARG A 87 22.89 5.73 -7.92
C ARG A 87 22.57 4.25 -7.93
N GLU A 88 23.53 3.43 -7.46
CA GLU A 88 23.35 1.97 -7.43
C GLU A 88 22.22 1.54 -6.51
N ALA A 89 22.09 2.22 -5.37
CA ALA A 89 20.94 1.99 -4.49
C ALA A 89 19.63 2.41 -5.17
N ALA A 90 19.60 3.60 -5.81
CA ALA A 90 18.44 4.10 -6.53
C ALA A 90 18.01 3.14 -7.66
N ARG A 91 18.98 2.66 -8.45
CA ARG A 91 18.73 1.72 -9.55
C ARG A 91 18.01 0.46 -9.05
N LYS A 92 18.50 -0.15 -7.98
CA LYS A 92 17.96 -1.41 -7.44
C LYS A 92 16.49 -1.33 -7.05
N TYR A 93 16.07 -0.28 -6.35
CA TYR A 93 14.65 -0.16 -5.96
C TYR A 93 13.76 0.30 -7.11
N ILE A 94 14.26 1.06 -8.08
CA ILE A 94 13.52 1.41 -9.29
C ILE A 94 13.30 0.16 -10.16
N GLU A 95 14.35 -0.64 -10.37
CA GLU A 95 14.27 -1.90 -11.13
C GLU A 95 13.36 -2.94 -10.45
N SER A 96 13.28 -2.94 -9.12
CA SER A 96 12.42 -3.87 -8.37
C SER A 96 10.92 -3.70 -8.66
N VAL A 97 10.51 -2.55 -9.18
CA VAL A 97 9.14 -2.27 -9.62
C VAL A 97 8.99 -2.27 -11.15
N GLY A 98 9.97 -2.78 -11.87
CA GLY A 98 9.99 -2.83 -13.33
C GLY A 98 10.35 -1.51 -13.99
N GLY A 99 10.88 -0.55 -13.24
CA GLY A 99 11.34 0.75 -13.75
C GLY A 99 12.78 0.73 -14.27
N LYS A 100 13.24 1.88 -14.79
CA LYS A 100 14.61 2.07 -15.25
C LYS A 100 15.13 3.45 -14.87
N LEU A 101 16.30 3.49 -14.25
CA LEU A 101 16.98 4.74 -13.91
C LEU A 101 17.82 5.22 -15.13
N HIS A 102 17.55 6.42 -15.61
CA HIS A 102 18.27 7.06 -16.71
C HIS A 102 19.43 7.94 -16.20
N GLY A 103 19.24 8.60 -15.06
CA GLY A 103 20.25 9.47 -14.51
C GLY A 103 20.02 9.82 -13.04
N PHE A 104 21.12 10.16 -12.36
CA PHE A 104 21.14 10.57 -10.98
C PHE A 104 22.20 11.67 -10.80
N TRP A 105 21.81 12.81 -10.29
CA TRP A 105 22.69 13.97 -10.10
C TRP A 105 22.50 14.57 -8.72
N TYR A 106 23.56 15.09 -8.16
CA TYR A 106 23.52 15.98 -6.99
C TYR A 106 23.41 17.43 -7.44
N ALA A 107 22.83 18.25 -6.60
CA ALA A 107 22.67 19.69 -6.77
C ALA A 107 22.84 20.40 -5.43
N PHE A 108 23.11 21.71 -5.46
CA PHE A 108 23.28 22.54 -4.28
C PHE A 108 22.37 23.77 -4.38
N GLY A 109 21.07 23.53 -4.23
CA GLY A 109 20.01 24.56 -4.31
C GLY A 109 18.82 24.20 -3.43
N SER A 110 17.61 24.38 -3.96
CA SER A 110 16.36 24.05 -3.24
C SER A 110 16.18 22.54 -3.02
N TYR A 111 16.92 21.69 -3.75
CA TYR A 111 16.98 20.23 -3.63
C TYR A 111 18.44 19.80 -3.75
N ASP A 112 18.74 18.68 -3.10
CA ASP A 112 20.11 18.11 -3.06
C ASP A 112 20.38 17.17 -4.23
N GLY A 113 19.35 16.70 -4.92
CA GLY A 113 19.54 15.82 -6.06
C GLY A 113 18.30 15.63 -6.92
N TYR A 114 18.55 15.05 -8.11
CA TYR A 114 17.58 14.81 -9.17
C TYR A 114 17.79 13.43 -9.77
N ASN A 115 16.67 12.72 -10.02
CA ASN A 115 16.67 11.45 -10.74
C ASN A 115 15.74 11.56 -11.94
N LEU A 116 16.22 11.15 -13.11
CA LEU A 116 15.38 10.87 -14.28
C LEU A 116 15.21 9.36 -14.40
N TRP A 117 13.98 8.88 -14.43
CA TRP A 117 13.67 7.46 -14.49
C TRP A 117 12.31 7.20 -15.12
N GLU A 118 12.04 5.96 -15.46
CA GLU A 118 10.75 5.52 -16.00
C GLU A 118 10.18 4.38 -15.16
N ALA A 119 8.85 4.28 -15.13
CA ALA A 119 8.12 3.20 -14.48
C ALA A 119 6.94 2.73 -15.35
N PRO A 120 6.48 1.47 -15.16
CA PRO A 120 5.35 0.93 -15.92
C PRO A 120 4.04 1.71 -15.70
N ASP A 121 3.86 2.25 -14.50
CA ASP A 121 2.64 2.94 -14.09
C ASP A 121 2.86 3.81 -12.83
N ASN A 122 1.84 4.62 -12.51
CA ASN A 122 1.85 5.52 -11.35
C ASN A 122 1.88 4.77 -10.01
N VAL A 123 1.38 3.54 -9.93
CA VAL A 123 1.39 2.75 -8.69
C VAL A 123 2.81 2.29 -8.39
N SER A 124 3.53 1.79 -9.41
CA SER A 124 4.94 1.44 -9.33
C SER A 124 5.80 2.63 -8.92
N MET A 125 5.57 3.80 -9.52
CA MET A 125 6.23 5.05 -9.14
C MET A 125 5.95 5.43 -7.69
N ALA A 126 4.69 5.38 -7.26
CA ALA A 126 4.29 5.73 -5.90
C ALA A 126 4.89 4.76 -4.86
N ALA A 127 4.98 3.45 -5.19
CA ALA A 127 5.59 2.46 -4.31
C ALA A 127 7.06 2.78 -4.00
N VAL A 128 7.83 3.19 -5.01
CA VAL A 128 9.22 3.67 -4.82
C VAL A 128 9.26 4.90 -3.92
N GLY A 129 8.41 5.90 -4.18
CA GLY A 129 8.33 7.12 -3.38
C GLY A 129 8.00 6.86 -1.90
N ILE A 130 7.01 5.99 -1.65
CA ILE A 130 6.59 5.59 -0.30
C ILE A 130 7.73 4.86 0.43
N ALA A 131 8.39 3.91 -0.24
CA ALA A 131 9.48 3.14 0.35
C ALA A 131 10.66 4.03 0.75
N ILE A 132 11.05 4.99 -0.11
CA ILE A 132 12.12 5.94 0.18
C ILE A 132 11.76 6.85 1.34
N THR A 133 10.54 7.41 1.33
CA THR A 133 10.06 8.32 2.39
C THR A 133 9.96 7.59 3.72
N GLY A 134 9.43 6.36 3.72
CA GLY A 134 9.34 5.51 4.90
C GLY A 134 10.71 5.13 5.49
N GLY A 135 11.76 5.12 4.68
CA GLY A 135 13.15 4.90 5.12
C GLY A 135 13.78 6.07 5.89
N GLY A 136 13.14 7.24 5.93
CA GLY A 136 13.55 8.39 6.76
C GLY A 136 14.87 9.07 6.37
N ALA A 137 15.44 8.72 5.20
CA ALA A 137 16.69 9.30 4.73
C ALA A 137 16.53 10.69 4.08
N LEU A 138 15.31 11.00 3.66
CA LEU A 138 14.98 12.25 2.97
C LEU A 138 14.12 13.15 3.84
N SER A 139 14.42 14.44 3.81
CA SER A 139 13.60 15.50 4.38
C SER A 139 12.52 15.98 3.40
N LYS A 140 12.76 15.79 2.10
CA LYS A 140 11.86 16.19 1.02
C LYS A 140 11.98 15.26 -0.18
N LEU A 141 10.86 14.88 -0.75
CA LEU A 141 10.76 14.10 -1.99
C LEU A 141 9.62 14.67 -2.84
N GLU A 142 9.89 14.91 -4.10
CA GLU A 142 8.88 15.33 -5.08
C GLU A 142 9.12 14.60 -6.38
N THR A 143 8.08 13.96 -6.92
CA THR A 143 8.12 13.24 -8.20
C THR A 143 7.16 13.89 -9.17
N ILE A 144 7.67 14.31 -10.31
CA ILE A 144 6.95 15.03 -11.37
C ILE A 144 6.83 14.09 -12.57
N PRO A 145 5.61 13.69 -12.96
CA PRO A 145 5.42 12.98 -14.21
C PRO A 145 5.77 13.89 -15.38
N LEU A 146 6.48 13.35 -16.36
CA LEU A 146 6.86 14.05 -17.57
C LEU A 146 6.06 13.53 -18.75
N LEU A 147 5.70 14.42 -19.67
CA LEU A 147 5.16 14.07 -20.97
C LEU A 147 6.28 14.16 -22.02
N THR A 148 6.30 13.20 -22.93
CA THR A 148 7.11 13.32 -24.14
C THR A 148 6.56 14.42 -25.07
N VAL A 149 7.33 14.77 -26.08
CA VAL A 149 6.85 15.73 -27.11
C VAL A 149 5.63 15.18 -27.84
N GLU A 150 5.62 13.88 -28.15
CA GLU A 150 4.54 13.18 -28.86
C GLU A 150 3.26 13.16 -28.01
N GLU A 151 3.36 12.84 -26.72
CA GLU A 151 2.25 12.88 -25.78
C GLU A 151 1.71 14.30 -25.61
N THR A 152 2.58 15.31 -25.60
CA THR A 152 2.18 16.71 -25.54
C THR A 152 1.43 17.12 -26.80
N ILE A 153 1.87 16.70 -28.00
CA ILE A 153 1.17 16.96 -29.25
C ILE A 153 -0.23 16.32 -29.24
N GLU A 154 -0.35 15.08 -28.74
CA GLU A 154 -1.64 14.42 -28.61
C GLU A 154 -2.54 15.12 -27.58
N ALA A 155 -1.99 15.56 -26.45
CA ALA A 155 -2.72 16.35 -25.46
C ALA A 155 -3.25 17.67 -26.07
N LEU A 156 -2.48 18.35 -26.90
CA LEU A 156 -2.91 19.55 -27.63
C LEU A 156 -4.08 19.26 -28.58
N ARG A 157 -4.05 18.14 -29.32
CA ARG A 157 -5.16 17.72 -30.17
C ARG A 157 -6.44 17.44 -29.37
N ARG A 158 -6.32 16.80 -28.23
CA ARG A 158 -7.45 16.54 -27.32
C ARG A 158 -7.99 17.83 -26.71
N ALA A 159 -7.12 18.75 -26.33
CA ALA A 159 -7.49 20.03 -25.75
C ALA A 159 -8.40 20.88 -26.66
N GLN A 160 -8.27 20.77 -28.01
CA GLN A 160 -9.18 21.43 -28.97
C GLN A 160 -10.64 21.02 -28.82
N LYS A 161 -10.90 19.83 -28.23
CA LYS A 161 -12.25 19.28 -28.03
C LYS A 161 -12.76 19.51 -26.60
N VAL A 162 -11.95 20.10 -25.72
CA VAL A 162 -12.34 20.40 -24.33
C VAL A 162 -13.14 21.70 -24.31
N GLY A 163 -14.41 21.59 -23.95
CA GLY A 163 -15.31 22.74 -23.78
C GLY A 163 -15.00 23.52 -22.49
N TYR A 164 -13.84 24.18 -22.43
CA TYR A 164 -13.47 24.99 -21.27
C TYR A 164 -14.28 26.30 -21.24
N ARG A 165 -14.84 26.60 -20.07
CA ARG A 165 -15.51 27.86 -19.76
C ARG A 165 -14.77 28.57 -18.64
N SER A 166 -14.34 29.82 -18.90
CA SER A 166 -13.66 30.63 -17.89
C SER A 166 -14.60 30.98 -16.71
N PRO A 167 -14.09 30.94 -15.46
CA PRO A 167 -14.87 31.42 -14.32
C PRO A 167 -15.40 32.86 -14.54
N GLY A 168 -16.67 33.10 -14.19
CA GLY A 168 -17.30 34.42 -14.32
C GLY A 168 -17.82 34.78 -15.72
N THR A 169 -17.69 33.94 -16.75
CA THR A 169 -18.34 34.13 -18.04
C THR A 169 -19.73 33.47 -18.01
N LYS A 170 -20.80 34.24 -18.35
CA LYS A 170 -22.19 33.77 -18.55
C LYS A 170 -22.33 33.07 -19.88
#